data_5eaad046bf63e9e8e0d77e3bedc9ab4a
#
_entry.id   5eaad046bf63e9e8e0d77e3bedc9ab4a
#
_cell.length_a   1.000
_cell.length_b   1.000
_cell.length_c   1.000
_cell.angle_alpha   90.00
_cell.angle_beta   90.00
_cell.angle_gamma   90.00
#
_symmetry.space_group_name_H-M   'P 1'
#
loop_
_entity.id
_entity.type
_entity.pdbx_description
1 polymer ?
#
loop_
_entity_poly.entity_id
_entity_poly.type
_entity_poly.pdbx_seq_one_letter_code
_entity_poly.pdbx_strand_id
1 'polypeptide(L)'
;MKSGLQSRQNGKVLLTPFMLVAGDNANNDMAGGMQDGEQPDADSFAGKLQAAGYQPECVIRGIGEYPAVREVYLTHLRQVTKKLFCDLTTENRPGILYGIGVGPGDPKLMTIQALETIRSCDLIVLPAVSKEECYAYRIVEQVCPEIADMPLLCMPFPMIKDAQKLELAHKRIYDAMEDYLRQGLRVGMLTIGDPGIYSTYMYMHRCAADAGWEARIVSGVPSFCAVAARLGISLGEKDEEIHIIPAAYDVRESLGFHGTRIYMKSGKKLEELLRVLRESMQDKESRVHQDIYGISNCGMENEQVYCGLDELEQAKGYLTTVIVKEHVVQ
;
A
#
# COMPACT_ATOMS: atom_id res chain seq x y z
N MET A 1 -54.37 19.28 3.84
CA MET A 1 -53.90 18.38 2.78
C MET A 1 -54.96 17.32 2.39
N LYS A 2 -56.21 17.69 2.17
CA LYS A 2 -57.29 16.74 1.84
C LYS A 2 -57.77 16.85 0.38
N SER A 3 -57.30 17.75 -0.44
CA SER A 3 -57.91 18.05 -1.73
C SER A 3 -57.16 17.49 -2.95
N GLY A 4 -56.01 16.83 -2.77
CA GLY A 4 -55.26 16.27 -3.92
C GLY A 4 -55.36 14.75 -4.13
N LEU A 5 -55.95 14.01 -3.18
CA LEU A 5 -55.99 12.53 -3.21
C LEU A 5 -57.29 11.89 -3.70
N GLN A 6 -58.32 12.67 -4.03
CA GLN A 6 -59.66 12.14 -4.36
C GLN A 6 -59.82 11.55 -5.76
N SER A 7 -58.79 11.52 -6.62
CA SER A 7 -58.96 11.06 -8.02
C SER A 7 -58.30 9.72 -8.38
N ARG A 8 -57.72 8.98 -7.44
CA ARG A 8 -57.12 7.66 -7.71
C ARG A 8 -57.43 6.64 -6.61
N GLN A 9 -58.67 6.23 -6.48
CA GLN A 9 -59.04 5.01 -5.73
C GLN A 9 -58.44 3.79 -6.45
N ASN A 10 -57.75 2.89 -5.71
CA ASN A 10 -57.01 1.68 -6.14
C ASN A 10 -55.61 1.88 -6.74
N GLY A 11 -54.90 2.96 -6.43
CA GLY A 11 -53.52 3.10 -6.84
C GLY A 11 -52.51 2.38 -5.91
N LYS A 12 -51.44 1.85 -6.49
CA LYS A 12 -50.26 1.41 -5.71
C LYS A 12 -49.58 2.61 -5.11
N VAL A 13 -49.23 2.53 -3.81
CA VAL A 13 -48.52 3.55 -3.08
C VAL A 13 -47.24 2.97 -2.49
N LEU A 14 -46.08 3.48 -2.89
CA LEU A 14 -44.81 3.09 -2.33
C LEU A 14 -44.53 3.93 -1.07
N LEU A 15 -44.32 3.25 0.05
CA LEU A 15 -43.86 3.85 1.31
C LEU A 15 -42.41 3.51 1.53
N THR A 16 -41.57 4.54 1.73
CA THR A 16 -40.16 4.37 2.04
C THR A 16 -39.73 5.36 3.13
N PRO A 17 -38.96 4.94 4.14
CA PRO A 17 -38.51 5.84 5.21
C PRO A 17 -37.44 6.80 4.67
N PHE A 18 -37.62 8.09 4.97
CA PHE A 18 -36.59 9.09 4.72
C PHE A 18 -35.69 9.26 5.96
N MET A 19 -35.07 8.15 6.38
CA MET A 19 -34.18 8.06 7.55
C MET A 19 -32.90 7.33 7.18
N LEU A 20 -31.79 7.63 7.87
CA LEU A 20 -30.50 6.99 7.63
C LEU A 20 -30.56 5.46 7.81
N VAL A 21 -31.29 5.03 8.85
CA VAL A 21 -31.50 3.62 9.20
C VAL A 21 -33.00 3.36 9.26
N ALA A 22 -33.44 2.29 8.65
CA ALA A 22 -34.82 1.82 8.79
C ALA A 22 -34.96 1.07 10.12
N GLY A 23 -35.25 1.82 11.19
CA GLY A 23 -35.46 1.30 12.55
C GLY A 23 -36.91 1.01 12.85
N ASP A 24 -37.23 1.05 14.15
CA ASP A 24 -38.53 0.72 14.74
C ASP A 24 -39.68 1.55 14.13
N ASN A 25 -39.48 2.85 13.92
CA ASN A 25 -40.47 3.72 13.29
C ASN A 25 -40.82 3.31 11.84
N ALA A 26 -39.83 2.77 11.08
CA ALA A 26 -40.09 2.30 9.73
C ALA A 26 -40.85 0.96 9.75
N ASN A 27 -40.52 0.08 10.69
CA ASN A 27 -41.18 -1.22 10.81
C ASN A 27 -42.60 -1.12 11.38
N ASN A 28 -42.77 -0.37 12.46
CA ASN A 28 -44.04 -0.33 13.19
C ASN A 28 -44.95 0.82 12.75
N ASP A 29 -44.46 2.07 12.83
CA ASP A 29 -45.29 3.25 12.55
C ASP A 29 -45.63 3.38 11.05
N MET A 30 -44.67 3.05 10.17
CA MET A 30 -44.90 3.17 8.74
C MET A 30 -45.51 1.90 8.15
N ALA A 31 -44.87 0.75 8.34
CA ALA A 31 -45.28 -0.52 7.70
C ALA A 31 -46.27 -1.34 8.53
N GLY A 32 -46.41 -1.06 9.85
CA GLY A 32 -47.37 -1.75 10.72
C GLY A 32 -46.97 -3.19 11.05
N GLY A 33 -45.66 -3.44 11.22
CA GLY A 33 -45.15 -4.77 11.59
C GLY A 33 -45.34 -5.85 10.52
N MET A 34 -45.62 -5.48 9.26
CA MET A 34 -45.84 -6.42 8.16
C MET A 34 -44.63 -7.34 7.99
N GLN A 35 -44.78 -8.62 8.31
CA GLN A 35 -43.97 -9.70 7.79
C GLN A 35 -44.71 -10.29 6.58
N ASP A 36 -43.99 -10.95 5.65
CA ASP A 36 -44.55 -11.45 4.37
C ASP A 36 -45.94 -12.14 4.54
N GLY A 37 -46.98 -11.49 4.02
CA GLY A 37 -48.35 -12.02 3.96
C GLY A 37 -49.27 -11.57 5.11
N GLU A 38 -48.85 -10.75 6.06
CA GLU A 38 -49.70 -10.23 7.13
C GLU A 38 -50.33 -8.88 6.77
N GLN A 39 -51.47 -8.55 7.38
CA GLN A 39 -52.08 -7.24 7.21
C GLN A 39 -51.39 -6.22 8.11
N PRO A 40 -51.16 -4.99 7.62
CA PRO A 40 -50.54 -3.96 8.43
C PRO A 40 -51.43 -3.53 9.58
N ASP A 41 -50.83 -3.14 10.72
CA ASP A 41 -51.52 -2.55 11.84
C ASP A 41 -52.36 -1.35 11.38
N ALA A 42 -53.64 -1.30 11.82
CA ALA A 42 -54.61 -0.28 11.41
C ALA A 42 -54.15 1.15 11.73
N ASP A 43 -53.36 1.33 12.78
CA ASP A 43 -52.82 2.63 13.17
C ASP A 43 -51.57 3.07 12.40
N SER A 44 -50.93 2.15 11.69
CA SER A 44 -49.77 2.44 10.86
C SER A 44 -50.15 3.25 9.60
N PHE A 45 -49.15 3.84 8.92
CA PHE A 45 -49.37 4.53 7.66
C PHE A 45 -49.86 3.56 6.58
N ALA A 46 -49.31 2.35 6.50
CA ALA A 46 -49.72 1.33 5.57
C ALA A 46 -51.19 0.91 5.83
N GLY A 47 -51.58 0.65 7.07
CA GLY A 47 -52.94 0.31 7.45
C GLY A 47 -53.96 1.40 7.09
N LYS A 48 -53.63 2.66 7.39
CA LYS A 48 -54.49 3.82 7.01
C LYS A 48 -54.65 3.98 5.50
N LEU A 49 -53.63 3.73 4.73
CA LEU A 49 -53.70 3.74 3.25
C LEU A 49 -54.55 2.58 2.72
N GLN A 50 -54.37 1.41 3.32
CA GLN A 50 -55.17 0.22 2.94
C GLN A 50 -56.67 0.44 3.27
N ALA A 51 -56.99 0.97 4.43
CA ALA A 51 -58.35 1.35 4.81
C ALA A 51 -58.97 2.43 3.88
N ALA A 52 -58.13 3.27 3.25
CA ALA A 52 -58.51 4.27 2.26
C ALA A 52 -58.64 3.71 0.84
N GLY A 53 -58.43 2.39 0.64
CA GLY A 53 -58.58 1.71 -0.67
C GLY A 53 -57.32 1.73 -1.55
N TYR A 54 -56.15 2.05 -0.99
CA TYR A 54 -54.85 1.99 -1.68
C TYR A 54 -54.15 0.65 -1.41
N GLN A 55 -53.20 0.31 -2.28
CA GLN A 55 -52.34 -0.86 -2.10
C GLN A 55 -50.91 -0.35 -1.68
N PRO A 56 -50.62 -0.31 -0.37
CA PRO A 56 -49.32 0.12 0.10
C PRO A 56 -48.26 -0.96 -0.13
N GLU A 57 -47.14 -0.59 -0.69
CA GLU A 57 -45.93 -1.39 -0.80
C GLU A 57 -44.85 -0.73 0.05
N CYS A 58 -44.35 -1.40 1.10
CA CYS A 58 -43.40 -0.85 2.04
C CYS A 58 -41.97 -1.32 1.71
N VAL A 59 -41.08 -0.37 1.47
CA VAL A 59 -39.63 -0.63 1.33
C VAL A 59 -38.97 -0.24 2.65
N ILE A 60 -38.71 -1.24 3.51
CA ILE A 60 -38.06 -1.05 4.82
C ILE A 60 -36.55 -1.01 4.61
N ARG A 61 -36.10 0.11 4.07
CA ARG A 61 -34.67 0.34 3.80
C ARG A 61 -34.31 1.79 4.08
N GLY A 62 -33.33 2.01 4.99
CA GLY A 62 -32.84 3.34 5.28
C GLY A 62 -32.07 3.94 4.09
N ILE A 63 -32.12 5.27 3.97
CA ILE A 63 -31.40 5.95 2.86
C ILE A 63 -29.90 5.71 2.93
N GLY A 64 -29.31 5.49 4.12
CA GLY A 64 -27.91 5.15 4.31
C GLY A 64 -27.49 3.77 3.75
N GLU A 65 -28.47 2.91 3.41
CA GLU A 65 -28.21 1.60 2.82
C GLU A 65 -28.02 1.66 1.30
N TYR A 66 -28.37 2.79 0.67
CA TYR A 66 -28.17 2.98 -0.78
C TYR A 66 -26.73 3.40 -1.07
N PRO A 67 -26.00 2.71 -1.97
CA PRO A 67 -24.61 3.02 -2.28
C PRO A 67 -24.39 4.48 -2.70
N ALA A 68 -25.28 5.02 -3.53
CA ALA A 68 -25.20 6.42 -3.98
C ALA A 68 -25.27 7.43 -2.82
N VAL A 69 -26.10 7.16 -1.82
CA VAL A 69 -26.23 8.02 -0.64
C VAL A 69 -25.00 7.88 0.25
N ARG A 70 -24.48 6.68 0.43
CA ARG A 70 -23.20 6.46 1.14
C ARG A 70 -22.05 7.23 0.52
N GLU A 71 -21.94 7.24 -0.81
CA GLU A 71 -20.89 8.02 -1.49
C GLU A 71 -21.04 9.52 -1.27
N VAL A 72 -22.25 10.06 -1.20
CA VAL A 72 -22.48 11.47 -0.84
C VAL A 72 -21.97 11.76 0.58
N TYR A 73 -22.30 10.89 1.55
CA TYR A 73 -21.81 11.05 2.93
C TYR A 73 -20.30 10.94 3.03
N LEU A 74 -19.70 9.96 2.34
CA LEU A 74 -18.24 9.79 2.30
C LEU A 74 -17.56 11.00 1.65
N THR A 75 -18.16 11.56 0.60
CA THR A 75 -17.63 12.76 -0.06
C THR A 75 -17.71 13.98 0.87
N HIS A 76 -18.83 14.18 1.55
CA HIS A 76 -18.96 15.25 2.56
C HIS A 76 -18.01 15.04 3.74
N LEU A 77 -17.89 13.81 4.24
CA LEU A 77 -16.95 13.48 5.30
C LEU A 77 -15.51 13.80 4.88
N ARG A 78 -15.10 13.40 3.67
CA ARG A 78 -13.78 13.74 3.10
C ARG A 78 -13.59 15.25 2.97
N GLN A 79 -14.62 16.00 2.59
CA GLN A 79 -14.55 17.46 2.49
C GLN A 79 -14.42 18.11 3.87
N VAL A 80 -15.20 17.64 4.86
CA VAL A 80 -15.15 18.15 6.24
C VAL A 80 -13.85 17.79 6.93
N THR A 81 -13.36 16.55 6.77
CA THR A 81 -12.05 16.15 7.29
C THR A 81 -10.93 16.92 6.60
N LYS A 82 -10.99 17.11 5.28
CA LYS A 82 -10.04 17.97 4.57
C LYS A 82 -10.04 19.41 5.14
N LYS A 83 -11.22 19.97 5.42
CA LYS A 83 -11.36 21.29 6.03
C LYS A 83 -10.87 21.33 7.48
N LEU A 84 -11.20 20.33 8.30
CA LEU A 84 -10.70 20.19 9.68
C LEU A 84 -9.17 20.02 9.70
N PHE A 85 -8.59 19.26 8.78
CA PHE A 85 -7.14 19.16 8.66
C PHE A 85 -6.51 20.49 8.19
N CYS A 86 -7.18 21.27 7.32
CA CYS A 86 -6.76 22.62 6.98
C CYS A 86 -6.86 23.60 8.18
N ASP A 87 -7.90 23.47 9.01
CA ASP A 87 -8.10 24.33 10.19
C ASP A 87 -7.19 23.95 11.37
N LEU A 88 -6.72 22.68 11.42
CA LEU A 88 -5.72 22.20 12.39
C LEU A 88 -4.27 22.47 11.94
N THR A 89 -4.04 22.75 10.66
CA THR A 89 -2.71 23.15 10.16
C THR A 89 -2.47 24.60 10.57
N THR A 90 -1.60 24.75 11.54
CA THR A 90 -1.07 26.04 11.96
C THR A 90 -0.65 26.85 10.74
N GLU A 91 -1.25 28.01 10.58
CA GLU A 91 -0.83 29.03 9.62
C GLU A 91 0.69 29.14 9.67
N ASN A 92 1.39 28.88 8.56
CA ASN A 92 2.84 28.94 8.35
C ASN A 92 3.71 27.71 8.60
N ARG A 93 3.20 26.48 8.68
CA ARG A 93 4.06 25.32 8.70
C ARG A 93 4.37 24.86 7.26
N PRO A 94 5.65 24.78 6.82
CA PRO A 94 6.01 24.26 5.50
C PRO A 94 5.67 22.76 5.41
N GLY A 95 5.10 22.34 4.29
CA GLY A 95 4.94 20.92 3.98
C GLY A 95 6.28 20.22 3.81
N ILE A 96 6.36 18.98 4.29
CA ILE A 96 7.60 18.17 4.22
C ILE A 96 7.25 16.79 3.67
N LEU A 97 8.02 16.34 2.69
CA LEU A 97 7.94 14.98 2.16
C LEU A 97 8.98 14.08 2.80
N TYR A 98 8.56 12.97 3.39
CA TYR A 98 9.45 11.95 3.95
C TYR A 98 9.40 10.66 3.12
N GLY A 99 10.54 10.12 2.74
CA GLY A 99 10.66 8.73 2.32
C GLY A 99 11.11 7.89 3.50
N ILE A 100 10.26 7.00 3.94
CA ILE A 100 10.47 6.27 5.18
C ILE A 100 10.78 4.81 4.88
N GLY A 101 12.01 4.39 5.17
CA GLY A 101 12.43 3.00 5.08
C GLY A 101 11.91 2.18 6.25
N VAL A 102 11.09 1.18 5.94
CA VAL A 102 10.47 0.35 6.98
C VAL A 102 11.20 -0.98 7.23
N GLY A 103 12.40 -1.12 6.65
CA GLY A 103 13.15 -2.37 6.71
C GLY A 103 12.65 -3.42 5.70
N PRO A 104 13.31 -4.58 5.64
CA PRO A 104 13.13 -5.55 4.56
C PRO A 104 11.99 -6.55 4.74
N GLY A 105 11.43 -6.68 5.96
CA GLY A 105 10.40 -7.67 6.27
C GLY A 105 10.13 -7.87 7.75
N ASP A 106 11.16 -8.12 8.55
CA ASP A 106 11.03 -8.22 10.01
C ASP A 106 10.74 -6.84 10.61
N PRO A 107 9.60 -6.64 11.29
CA PRO A 107 9.25 -5.37 11.93
C PRO A 107 10.29 -4.88 12.95
N LYS A 108 11.05 -5.79 13.56
CA LYS A 108 12.14 -5.46 14.50
C LYS A 108 13.32 -4.78 13.84
N LEU A 109 13.41 -4.83 12.51
CA LEU A 109 14.43 -4.13 11.72
C LEU A 109 14.01 -2.71 11.32
N MET A 110 12.84 -2.24 11.76
CA MET A 110 12.50 -0.83 11.64
C MET A 110 13.41 0.02 12.54
N THR A 111 13.87 1.14 12.01
CA THR A 111 14.62 2.10 12.81
C THR A 111 13.68 2.88 13.74
N ILE A 112 14.18 3.29 14.91
CA ILE A 112 13.44 4.17 15.83
C ILE A 112 13.03 5.45 15.09
N GLN A 113 13.93 6.01 14.28
CA GLN A 113 13.65 7.22 13.50
C GLN A 113 12.49 7.01 12.53
N ALA A 114 12.40 5.85 11.86
CA ALA A 114 11.28 5.55 10.97
C ALA A 114 9.95 5.54 11.73
N LEU A 115 9.92 4.88 12.89
CA LEU A 115 8.73 4.80 13.73
C LEU A 115 8.28 6.18 14.24
N GLU A 116 9.22 6.99 14.74
CA GLU A 116 8.95 8.36 15.21
C GLU A 116 8.47 9.26 14.07
N THR A 117 9.08 9.13 12.88
CA THR A 117 8.67 9.90 11.71
C THR A 117 7.27 9.52 11.26
N ILE A 118 6.92 8.22 11.19
CA ILE A 118 5.56 7.77 10.86
C ILE A 118 4.55 8.44 11.80
N ARG A 119 4.77 8.37 13.12
CA ARG A 119 3.90 8.97 14.13
C ARG A 119 3.78 10.48 14.01
N SER A 120 4.76 11.14 13.43
CA SER A 120 4.78 12.61 13.25
C SER A 120 4.13 13.05 11.93
N CYS A 121 3.85 12.13 11.00
CA CYS A 121 3.23 12.44 9.72
C CYS A 121 1.73 12.71 9.86
N ASP A 122 1.23 13.64 9.05
CA ASP A 122 -0.19 13.96 8.95
C ASP A 122 -0.90 13.08 7.91
N LEU A 123 -0.13 12.50 6.95
CA LEU A 123 -0.60 11.64 5.88
C LEU A 123 0.46 10.58 5.56
N ILE A 124 0.03 9.34 5.39
CA ILE A 124 0.90 8.24 4.94
C ILE A 124 0.53 7.84 3.52
N VAL A 125 1.53 7.83 2.64
CA VAL A 125 1.41 7.38 1.25
C VAL A 125 1.90 5.94 1.13
N LEU A 126 1.05 5.08 0.57
CA LEU A 126 1.30 3.67 0.34
C LEU A 126 1.52 3.42 -1.15
N PRO A 127 2.69 2.89 -1.59
CA PRO A 127 2.96 2.61 -2.99
C PRO A 127 2.28 1.32 -3.47
N ALA A 128 0.98 1.22 -3.29
CA ALA A 128 0.15 0.06 -3.62
C ALA A 128 -1.28 0.49 -3.96
N VAL A 129 -2.07 -0.44 -4.52
CA VAL A 129 -3.48 -0.22 -4.85
C VAL A 129 -4.34 -0.13 -3.59
N SER A 130 -3.99 -0.91 -2.56
CA SER A 130 -4.66 -0.90 -1.26
C SER A 130 -3.64 -1.14 -0.14
N LYS A 131 -4.06 -0.90 1.11
CA LYS A 131 -3.21 -1.16 2.28
C LYS A 131 -2.91 -2.65 2.47
N GLU A 132 -3.86 -3.52 2.12
CA GLU A 132 -3.73 -4.98 2.20
C GLU A 132 -2.65 -5.51 1.25
N GLU A 133 -2.47 -4.86 0.09
CA GLU A 133 -1.45 -5.22 -0.91
C GLU A 133 -0.10 -4.53 -0.64
N CYS A 134 -0.03 -3.61 0.32
CA CYS A 134 1.18 -2.87 0.63
C CYS A 134 2.05 -3.61 1.65
N TYR A 135 3.12 -4.26 1.19
CA TYR A 135 4.08 -4.93 2.09
C TYR A 135 4.66 -3.98 3.14
N ALA A 136 4.99 -2.74 2.77
CA ALA A 136 5.53 -1.75 3.71
C ALA A 136 4.53 -1.43 4.82
N TYR A 137 3.24 -1.30 4.51
CA TYR A 137 2.19 -1.09 5.49
C TYR A 137 2.07 -2.27 6.46
N ARG A 138 2.07 -3.51 5.94
CA ARG A 138 1.98 -4.73 6.75
C ARG A 138 3.15 -4.90 7.72
N ILE A 139 4.34 -4.42 7.36
CA ILE A 139 5.49 -4.39 8.28
C ILE A 139 5.24 -3.39 9.41
N VAL A 140 4.82 -2.18 9.07
CA VAL A 140 4.59 -1.10 10.04
C VAL A 140 3.46 -1.44 11.01
N GLU A 141 2.34 -1.96 10.52
CA GLU A 141 1.14 -2.27 11.32
C GLU A 141 1.45 -3.21 12.50
N GLN A 142 2.46 -4.09 12.37
CA GLN A 142 2.85 -5.02 13.43
C GLN A 142 3.55 -4.34 14.63
N VAL A 143 4.17 -3.18 14.45
CA VAL A 143 4.89 -2.44 15.51
C VAL A 143 4.34 -1.06 15.78
N CYS A 144 3.46 -0.57 14.91
CA CYS A 144 2.77 0.71 14.99
C CYS A 144 1.30 0.52 14.58
N PRO A 145 0.47 -0.20 15.39
CA PRO A 145 -0.92 -0.48 15.03
C PRO A 145 -1.75 0.78 14.80
N GLU A 146 -1.38 1.90 15.45
CA GLU A 146 -2.00 3.20 15.28
C GLU A 146 -1.95 3.76 13.85
N ILE A 147 -1.11 3.19 12.97
CA ILE A 147 -1.10 3.57 11.55
C ILE A 147 -2.44 3.28 10.87
N ALA A 148 -3.22 2.34 11.40
CA ALA A 148 -4.55 2.01 10.86
C ALA A 148 -5.55 3.17 11.00
N ASP A 149 -5.36 4.04 11.99
CA ASP A 149 -6.20 5.21 12.27
C ASP A 149 -5.70 6.49 11.58
N MET A 150 -4.52 6.43 10.97
CA MET A 150 -3.93 7.57 10.25
C MET A 150 -4.57 7.76 8.87
N PRO A 151 -4.57 8.99 8.33
CA PRO A 151 -4.90 9.23 6.94
C PRO A 151 -3.96 8.47 6.00
N LEU A 152 -4.52 7.62 5.14
CA LEU A 152 -3.77 6.81 4.18
C LEU A 152 -4.10 7.21 2.74
N LEU A 153 -3.09 7.33 1.90
CA LEU A 153 -3.23 7.59 0.46
C LEU A 153 -2.56 6.46 -0.33
N CYS A 154 -3.36 5.59 -0.93
CA CYS A 154 -2.86 4.51 -1.78
C CYS A 154 -2.56 5.03 -3.19
N MET A 155 -1.32 4.89 -3.64
CA MET A 155 -0.85 5.37 -4.94
C MET A 155 0.01 4.30 -5.61
N PRO A 156 -0.56 3.47 -6.50
CA PRO A 156 0.21 2.43 -7.17
C PRO A 156 1.20 3.04 -8.17
N PHE A 157 2.45 2.59 -8.09
CA PHE A 157 3.50 2.96 -9.04
C PHE A 157 3.50 1.98 -10.21
N PRO A 158 3.22 2.44 -11.43
CA PRO A 158 3.14 1.54 -12.57
C PRO A 158 4.53 1.07 -13.01
N MET A 159 4.64 -0.22 -13.31
CA MET A 159 5.84 -0.85 -13.87
C MET A 159 5.84 -0.72 -15.41
N ILE A 160 6.08 0.47 -15.93
CA ILE A 160 6.05 0.79 -17.37
C ILE A 160 7.48 0.78 -17.91
N LYS A 161 7.72 0.12 -19.06
CA LYS A 161 9.03 0.12 -19.74
C LYS A 161 9.31 1.41 -20.53
N ASP A 162 8.26 2.08 -20.98
CA ASP A 162 8.35 3.34 -21.71
C ASP A 162 8.70 4.47 -20.75
N ALA A 163 9.88 5.06 -20.93
CA ALA A 163 10.42 6.08 -20.03
C ALA A 163 9.53 7.34 -19.96
N GLN A 164 8.97 7.78 -21.10
CA GLN A 164 8.11 8.98 -21.12
C GLN A 164 6.78 8.76 -20.40
N LYS A 165 6.17 7.58 -20.59
CA LYS A 165 4.93 7.21 -19.89
C LYS A 165 5.18 7.02 -18.40
N LEU A 166 6.33 6.48 -18.03
CA LEU A 166 6.74 6.31 -16.64
C LEU A 166 6.91 7.67 -15.95
N GLU A 167 7.59 8.61 -16.61
CA GLU A 167 7.78 9.97 -16.12
C GLU A 167 6.44 10.71 -15.93
N LEU A 168 5.54 10.63 -16.91
CA LEU A 168 4.19 11.18 -16.78
C LEU A 168 3.38 10.57 -15.65
N ALA A 169 3.53 9.26 -15.41
CA ALA A 169 2.87 8.59 -14.30
C ALA A 169 3.43 9.06 -12.96
N HIS A 170 4.75 9.16 -12.83
CA HIS A 170 5.40 9.68 -11.63
C HIS A 170 5.01 11.12 -11.35
N LYS A 171 4.93 11.95 -12.38
CA LYS A 171 4.47 13.35 -12.24
C LYS A 171 3.05 13.42 -11.69
N ARG A 172 2.11 12.63 -12.22
CA ARG A 172 0.72 12.60 -11.72
C ARG A 172 0.63 12.15 -10.24
N ILE A 173 1.47 11.18 -9.86
CA ILE A 173 1.56 10.74 -8.47
C ILE A 173 2.09 11.86 -7.59
N TYR A 174 3.14 12.55 -8.04
CA TYR A 174 3.70 13.68 -7.32
C TYR A 174 2.70 14.85 -7.21
N ASP A 175 2.05 15.24 -8.30
CA ASP A 175 1.07 16.32 -8.31
C ASP A 175 -0.05 16.10 -7.25
N ALA A 176 -0.49 14.85 -7.11
CA ALA A 176 -1.48 14.49 -6.08
C ALA A 176 -0.93 14.58 -4.63
N MET A 177 0.37 14.34 -4.42
CA MET A 177 1.01 14.52 -3.12
C MET A 177 1.32 16.00 -2.84
N GLU A 178 1.68 16.77 -3.85
CA GLU A 178 2.00 18.19 -3.72
C GLU A 178 0.84 19.01 -3.16
N ASP A 179 -0.40 18.65 -3.50
CA ASP A 179 -1.60 19.30 -2.94
C ASP A 179 -1.64 19.22 -1.40
N TYR A 180 -1.10 18.16 -0.79
CA TYR A 180 -0.99 18.02 0.66
C TYR A 180 0.20 18.81 1.22
N LEU A 181 1.32 18.85 0.50
CA LEU A 181 2.47 19.67 0.90
C LEU A 181 2.12 21.16 0.92
N ARG A 182 1.33 21.64 -0.05
CA ARG A 182 0.82 23.03 -0.09
C ARG A 182 -0.07 23.37 1.10
N GLN A 183 -0.69 22.37 1.72
CA GLN A 183 -1.49 22.53 2.94
C GLN A 183 -0.61 22.53 4.21
N GLY A 184 0.72 22.47 4.09
CA GLY A 184 1.65 22.42 5.22
C GLY A 184 1.74 21.05 5.90
N LEU A 185 1.26 19.96 5.24
CA LEU A 185 1.25 18.63 5.84
C LEU A 185 2.62 17.94 5.76
N ARG A 186 2.92 17.14 6.76
CA ARG A 186 4.00 16.15 6.75
C ARG A 186 3.51 14.88 6.07
N VAL A 187 4.02 14.63 4.88
CA VAL A 187 3.64 13.49 4.05
C VAL A 187 4.71 12.42 4.12
N GLY A 188 4.40 11.25 4.64
CA GLY A 188 5.31 10.11 4.76
C GLY A 188 5.03 9.04 3.72
N MET A 189 5.94 8.79 2.78
CA MET A 189 5.84 7.69 1.83
C MET A 189 6.62 6.47 2.36
N LEU A 190 5.91 5.36 2.60
CA LEU A 190 6.53 4.11 3.05
C LEU A 190 7.27 3.41 1.91
N THR A 191 8.42 2.83 2.23
CA THR A 191 9.19 2.01 1.28
C THR A 191 9.83 0.82 1.99
N ILE A 192 9.81 -0.36 1.34
CA ILE A 192 10.50 -1.55 1.86
C ILE A 192 12.00 -1.34 1.78
N GLY A 193 12.74 -1.75 2.78
CA GLY A 193 14.18 -1.58 2.87
C GLY A 193 14.55 -0.13 3.18
N ASP A 194 15.43 0.43 2.39
CA ASP A 194 15.93 1.81 2.49
C ASP A 194 15.50 2.64 1.27
N PRO A 195 15.02 3.89 1.46
CA PRO A 195 14.60 4.76 0.36
C PRO A 195 15.72 5.16 -0.61
N GLY A 196 16.98 5.14 -0.18
CA GLY A 196 18.14 5.46 -1.00
C GLY A 196 18.57 4.30 -1.93
N ILE A 197 18.03 3.08 -1.75
CA ILE A 197 18.44 1.88 -2.49
C ILE A 197 17.36 1.41 -3.46
N TYR A 198 17.46 1.80 -4.74
CA TYR A 198 16.54 1.41 -5.83
C TYR A 198 15.05 1.58 -5.49
N SER A 199 14.70 2.64 -4.77
CA SER A 199 13.34 2.96 -4.36
C SER A 199 12.64 3.91 -5.32
N THR A 200 11.34 3.72 -5.53
CA THR A 200 10.48 4.66 -6.27
C THR A 200 10.32 6.00 -5.55
N TYR A 201 10.52 6.05 -4.24
CA TYR A 201 10.51 7.31 -3.49
C TYR A 201 11.46 8.35 -4.06
N MET A 202 12.64 7.94 -4.56
CA MET A 202 13.63 8.90 -5.07
C MET A 202 13.16 9.71 -6.29
N TYR A 203 12.15 9.24 -7.02
CA TYR A 203 11.50 10.04 -8.06
C TYR A 203 10.67 11.16 -7.42
N MET A 204 9.91 10.83 -6.37
CA MET A 204 9.09 11.80 -5.63
C MET A 204 9.96 12.81 -4.88
N HIS A 205 11.06 12.33 -4.31
CA HIS A 205 12.06 13.18 -3.65
C HIS A 205 12.60 14.26 -4.58
N ARG A 206 13.01 13.89 -5.79
CA ARG A 206 13.51 14.84 -6.80
C ARG A 206 12.43 15.83 -7.23
N CYS A 207 11.24 15.35 -7.54
CA CYS A 207 10.13 16.23 -7.92
C CYS A 207 9.82 17.25 -6.81
N ALA A 208 9.82 16.83 -5.54
CA ALA A 208 9.58 17.73 -4.41
C ALA A 208 10.70 18.76 -4.26
N ALA A 209 11.97 18.32 -4.34
CA ALA A 209 13.12 19.20 -4.25
C ALA A 209 13.15 20.23 -5.40
N ASP A 210 12.89 19.80 -6.63
CA ASP A 210 12.82 20.65 -7.81
C ASP A 210 11.69 21.70 -7.73
N ALA A 211 10.58 21.34 -7.05
CA ALA A 211 9.47 22.25 -6.76
C ALA A 211 9.73 23.15 -5.53
N GLY A 212 10.86 23.02 -4.85
CA GLY A 212 11.24 23.86 -3.70
C GLY A 212 10.68 23.36 -2.36
N TRP A 213 10.10 22.17 -2.30
CA TRP A 213 9.66 21.55 -1.05
C TRP A 213 10.80 20.87 -0.31
N GLU A 214 10.72 20.87 1.03
CA GLU A 214 11.61 20.07 1.83
C GLU A 214 11.30 18.59 1.66
N ALA A 215 12.30 17.80 1.22
CA ALA A 215 12.20 16.35 1.07
C ALA A 215 13.30 15.67 1.88
N ARG A 216 12.93 14.70 2.71
CA ARG A 216 13.86 14.00 3.63
C ARG A 216 13.82 12.48 3.38
N ILE A 217 14.98 11.86 3.60
CA ILE A 217 15.14 10.41 3.60
C ILE A 217 15.28 9.97 5.05
N VAL A 218 14.44 9.01 5.45
CA VAL A 218 14.57 8.31 6.72
C VAL A 218 15.03 6.90 6.41
N SER A 219 16.29 6.61 6.76
CA SER A 219 16.93 5.33 6.42
C SER A 219 16.25 4.15 7.07
N GLY A 220 16.21 3.06 6.32
CA GLY A 220 15.80 1.74 6.78
C GLY A 220 16.90 0.71 6.56
N VAL A 221 16.75 -0.48 7.12
CA VAL A 221 17.70 -1.58 6.90
C VAL A 221 17.49 -2.14 5.48
N PRO A 222 18.51 -2.11 4.59
CA PRO A 222 18.40 -2.71 3.26
C PRO A 222 18.26 -4.24 3.32
N SER A 223 17.59 -4.84 2.34
CA SER A 223 17.35 -6.30 2.32
C SER A 223 18.64 -7.11 2.38
N PHE A 224 19.70 -6.70 1.71
CA PHE A 224 20.95 -7.43 1.67
C PHE A 224 21.67 -7.46 3.03
N CYS A 225 21.53 -6.43 3.85
CA CYS A 225 22.06 -6.44 5.23
C CYS A 225 21.29 -7.46 6.09
N ALA A 226 19.98 -7.50 5.96
CA ALA A 226 19.18 -8.49 6.69
C ALA A 226 19.44 -9.92 6.21
N VAL A 227 19.62 -10.12 4.90
CA VAL A 227 19.99 -11.40 4.31
C VAL A 227 21.35 -11.88 4.84
N ALA A 228 22.37 -11.01 4.86
CA ALA A 228 23.68 -11.35 5.41
C ALA A 228 23.63 -11.73 6.89
N ALA A 229 22.90 -10.95 7.69
CA ALA A 229 22.67 -11.23 9.10
C ALA A 229 21.93 -12.58 9.32
N ARG A 230 20.92 -12.87 8.49
CA ARG A 230 20.16 -14.12 8.55
C ARG A 230 20.99 -15.34 8.19
N LEU A 231 21.93 -15.18 7.26
CA LEU A 231 22.86 -16.23 6.84
C LEU A 231 24.08 -16.36 7.75
N GLY A 232 24.32 -15.36 8.62
CA GLY A 232 25.53 -15.32 9.47
C GLY A 232 26.82 -15.10 8.70
N ILE A 233 26.75 -14.37 7.56
CA ILE A 233 27.90 -14.09 6.70
C ILE A 233 28.29 -12.61 6.72
N SER A 234 29.56 -12.32 6.52
CA SER A 234 30.04 -10.95 6.20
C SER A 234 29.82 -10.68 4.72
N LEU A 235 29.37 -9.48 4.37
CA LEU A 235 29.30 -9.02 2.97
C LEU A 235 30.67 -8.58 2.45
N GLY A 236 31.55 -8.09 3.30
CA GLY A 236 32.89 -7.68 2.94
C GLY A 236 33.79 -7.66 4.14
N GLU A 237 35.04 -8.09 3.96
CA GLU A 237 36.09 -8.08 4.97
C GLU A 237 37.30 -7.33 4.44
N LYS A 238 37.92 -6.52 5.29
CA LYS A 238 39.10 -5.71 4.94
C LYS A 238 38.84 -4.85 3.69
N ASP A 239 39.47 -5.22 2.58
CA ASP A 239 39.49 -4.55 1.28
C ASP A 239 38.61 -5.23 0.21
N GLU A 240 37.77 -6.18 0.62
CA GLU A 240 36.80 -6.83 -0.30
C GLU A 240 35.76 -5.83 -0.82
N GLU A 241 35.61 -5.83 -2.14
CA GLU A 241 34.60 -4.99 -2.80
C GLU A 241 33.20 -5.57 -2.65
N ILE A 242 32.21 -4.68 -2.56
CA ILE A 242 30.78 -5.05 -2.51
C ILE A 242 30.06 -4.36 -3.65
N HIS A 243 29.48 -5.16 -4.55
CA HIS A 243 28.72 -4.67 -5.70
C HIS A 243 27.23 -4.94 -5.51
N ILE A 244 26.43 -3.86 -5.46
CA ILE A 244 24.98 -3.94 -5.37
C ILE A 244 24.39 -3.79 -6.76
N ILE A 245 23.79 -4.86 -7.28
CA ILE A 245 23.39 -5.00 -8.67
C ILE A 245 21.88 -5.11 -8.78
N PRO A 246 21.18 -4.16 -9.45
CA PRO A 246 19.75 -4.27 -9.67
C PRO A 246 19.43 -5.32 -10.73
N ALA A 247 18.27 -5.97 -10.65
CA ALA A 247 17.84 -6.98 -11.61
C ALA A 247 17.75 -6.47 -13.07
N ALA A 248 17.72 -5.14 -13.28
CA ALA A 248 17.72 -4.56 -14.63
C ALA A 248 19.08 -4.59 -15.30
N TYR A 249 20.16 -4.78 -14.53
CA TYR A 249 21.54 -4.84 -15.03
C TYR A 249 21.81 -6.14 -15.81
N ASP A 250 22.72 -6.09 -16.78
CA ASP A 250 23.16 -7.30 -17.48
C ASP A 250 24.04 -8.15 -16.54
N VAL A 251 23.56 -9.34 -16.22
CA VAL A 251 24.25 -10.26 -15.30
C VAL A 251 25.65 -10.63 -15.83
N ARG A 252 25.82 -10.75 -17.15
CA ARG A 252 27.11 -11.14 -17.76
C ARG A 252 28.19 -10.08 -17.52
N GLU A 253 27.84 -8.80 -17.54
CA GLU A 253 28.78 -7.73 -17.24
C GLU A 253 29.26 -7.79 -15.77
N SER A 254 28.40 -8.27 -14.86
CA SER A 254 28.75 -8.39 -13.46
C SER A 254 29.70 -9.53 -13.11
N LEU A 255 29.92 -10.47 -14.02
CA LEU A 255 30.87 -11.58 -13.82
C LEU A 255 32.32 -11.09 -13.70
N GLY A 256 32.63 -9.91 -14.26
CA GLY A 256 33.94 -9.28 -14.12
C GLY A 256 34.19 -8.53 -12.81
N PHE A 257 33.18 -8.44 -11.93
CA PHE A 257 33.33 -7.78 -10.62
C PHE A 257 33.90 -8.75 -9.59
N HIS A 258 34.93 -8.32 -8.89
CA HIS A 258 35.53 -9.09 -7.81
C HIS A 258 34.84 -8.86 -6.47
N GLY A 259 35.01 -9.79 -5.53
CA GLY A 259 34.44 -9.70 -4.20
C GLY A 259 32.98 -10.16 -4.13
N THR A 260 32.17 -9.44 -3.37
CA THR A 260 30.78 -9.82 -3.14
C THR A 260 29.82 -9.13 -4.10
N ARG A 261 29.05 -9.91 -4.81
CA ARG A 261 27.99 -9.44 -5.73
C ARG A 261 26.62 -9.70 -5.13
N ILE A 262 25.81 -8.66 -4.98
CA ILE A 262 24.49 -8.68 -4.41
C ILE A 262 23.46 -8.37 -5.50
N TYR A 263 22.70 -9.36 -5.92
CA TYR A 263 21.66 -9.19 -6.92
C TYR A 263 20.32 -8.94 -6.25
N MET A 264 19.82 -7.71 -6.39
CA MET A 264 18.56 -7.28 -5.79
C MET A 264 17.38 -7.38 -6.75
N LYS A 265 16.18 -7.72 -6.23
CA LYS A 265 14.94 -7.82 -7.00
C LYS A 265 15.04 -8.84 -8.15
N SER A 266 15.77 -9.92 -7.90
CA SER A 266 16.14 -10.89 -8.95
C SER A 266 14.98 -11.76 -9.41
N GLY A 267 13.86 -11.83 -8.70
CA GLY A 267 12.80 -12.81 -8.94
C GLY A 267 12.31 -12.92 -10.39
N LYS A 268 12.21 -11.81 -11.13
CA LYS A 268 11.81 -11.86 -12.56
C LYS A 268 12.94 -12.30 -13.53
N LYS A 269 14.19 -12.21 -13.11
CA LYS A 269 15.38 -12.56 -13.91
C LYS A 269 16.21 -13.66 -13.24
N LEU A 270 15.66 -14.34 -12.25
CA LEU A 270 16.38 -15.34 -11.47
C LEU A 270 16.89 -16.48 -12.35
N GLU A 271 16.06 -16.98 -13.24
CA GLU A 271 16.44 -18.04 -14.20
C GLU A 271 17.64 -17.64 -15.06
N GLU A 272 17.64 -16.41 -15.60
CA GLU A 272 18.77 -15.87 -16.37
C GLU A 272 20.03 -15.75 -15.49
N LEU A 273 19.89 -15.22 -14.27
CA LEU A 273 20.98 -15.09 -13.31
C LEU A 273 21.61 -16.46 -13.00
N LEU A 274 20.79 -17.45 -12.64
CA LEU A 274 21.29 -18.80 -12.30
C LEU A 274 21.97 -19.47 -13.48
N ARG A 275 21.43 -19.32 -14.68
CA ARG A 275 22.06 -19.85 -15.90
C ARG A 275 23.44 -19.23 -16.13
N VAL A 276 23.56 -17.91 -16.04
CA VAL A 276 24.83 -17.20 -16.25
C VAL A 276 25.86 -17.55 -15.18
N LEU A 277 25.45 -17.64 -13.90
CA LEU A 277 26.33 -18.07 -12.81
C LEU A 277 26.80 -19.53 -12.99
N ARG A 278 25.91 -20.43 -13.42
CA ARG A 278 26.25 -21.83 -13.67
C ARG A 278 27.24 -21.98 -14.82
N GLU A 279 27.05 -21.23 -15.92
CA GLU A 279 27.99 -21.17 -17.05
C GLU A 279 29.37 -20.69 -16.57
N SER A 280 29.44 -19.66 -15.74
CA SER A 280 30.72 -19.11 -15.24
C SER A 280 31.48 -20.08 -14.32
N MET A 281 30.76 -20.89 -13.51
CA MET A 281 31.37 -21.89 -12.62
C MET A 281 31.91 -23.13 -13.35
N GLN A 282 31.52 -23.38 -14.60
CA GLN A 282 32.02 -24.49 -15.42
C GLN A 282 33.37 -24.17 -16.03
N ASP A 283 33.80 -22.93 -16.03
CA ASP A 283 35.11 -22.52 -16.52
C ASP A 283 36.22 -23.02 -15.58
N LYS A 284 36.88 -24.12 -15.94
CA LYS A 284 37.89 -24.80 -15.12
C LYS A 284 39.19 -24.02 -14.89
N GLU A 285 39.38 -22.89 -15.56
CA GLU A 285 40.57 -22.04 -15.36
C GLU A 285 40.42 -21.07 -14.18
N SER A 286 39.19 -20.93 -13.64
CA SER A 286 38.92 -20.05 -12.49
C SER A 286 39.41 -20.68 -11.18
N ARG A 287 40.44 -20.05 -10.56
CA ARG A 287 40.89 -20.37 -9.19
C ARG A 287 40.01 -19.75 -8.11
N VAL A 288 38.85 -19.26 -8.46
CA VAL A 288 37.96 -18.55 -7.55
C VAL A 288 36.83 -19.50 -7.15
N HIS A 289 36.73 -19.74 -5.84
CA HIS A 289 35.57 -20.42 -5.27
C HIS A 289 34.47 -19.40 -4.99
N GLN A 290 33.22 -19.71 -5.34
CA GLN A 290 32.08 -18.84 -5.15
C GLN A 290 31.05 -19.52 -4.24
N ASP A 291 30.75 -18.88 -3.12
CA ASP A 291 29.61 -19.24 -2.30
C ASP A 291 28.38 -18.47 -2.77
N ILE A 292 27.29 -19.16 -3.05
CA ILE A 292 26.06 -18.58 -3.55
C ILE A 292 24.93 -18.83 -2.55
N TYR A 293 24.28 -17.75 -2.16
CA TYR A 293 23.18 -17.74 -1.22
C TYR A 293 22.00 -16.95 -1.78
N GLY A 294 20.80 -17.32 -1.36
CA GLY A 294 19.62 -16.51 -1.65
C GLY A 294 18.61 -16.57 -0.55
N ILE A 295 17.87 -15.49 -0.39
CA ILE A 295 16.69 -15.46 0.47
C ILE A 295 15.56 -14.79 -0.26
N SER A 296 14.40 -15.45 -0.29
CA SER A 296 13.13 -14.87 -0.69
C SER A 296 12.37 -14.41 0.54
N ASN A 297 11.75 -13.23 0.46
CA ASN A 297 10.90 -12.64 1.51
C ASN A 297 11.58 -12.58 2.90
N CYS A 298 12.85 -12.16 2.94
CA CYS A 298 13.65 -12.13 4.15
C CYS A 298 12.92 -11.37 5.29
N GLY A 299 12.78 -12.03 6.44
CA GLY A 299 12.10 -11.50 7.62
C GLY A 299 10.58 -11.53 7.59
N MET A 300 9.96 -12.12 6.56
CA MET A 300 8.51 -12.32 6.45
C MET A 300 8.13 -13.76 6.83
N GLU A 301 6.84 -14.01 7.10
CA GLU A 301 6.33 -15.35 7.45
C GLU A 301 6.65 -16.45 6.42
N ASN A 302 6.75 -16.06 5.15
CA ASN A 302 7.05 -16.95 4.04
C ASN A 302 8.52 -16.84 3.58
N GLU A 303 9.43 -16.54 4.50
CA GLU A 303 10.88 -16.54 4.26
C GLU A 303 11.35 -17.93 3.81
N GLN A 304 12.18 -17.94 2.77
CA GLN A 304 12.85 -19.14 2.29
C GLN A 304 14.33 -18.85 2.05
N VAL A 305 15.19 -19.69 2.60
CA VAL A 305 16.65 -19.62 2.49
C VAL A 305 17.11 -20.67 1.51
N TYR A 306 18.06 -20.32 0.65
CA TYR A 306 18.63 -21.18 -0.39
C TYR A 306 20.16 -21.13 -0.32
N CYS A 307 20.80 -22.29 -0.35
CA CYS A 307 22.26 -22.45 -0.39
C CYS A 307 22.67 -23.14 -1.70
N GLY A 308 23.40 -22.42 -2.53
CA GLY A 308 23.81 -22.90 -3.86
C GLY A 308 22.75 -22.73 -4.95
N LEU A 309 23.21 -22.98 -6.20
CA LEU A 309 22.39 -22.75 -7.40
C LEU A 309 21.19 -23.69 -7.48
N ASP A 310 21.35 -24.94 -7.05
CA ASP A 310 20.31 -25.97 -7.21
C ASP A 310 19.09 -25.71 -6.32
N GLU A 311 19.31 -25.20 -5.10
CA GLU A 311 18.20 -24.78 -4.23
C GLU A 311 17.54 -23.49 -4.74
N LEU A 312 18.35 -22.55 -5.24
CA LEU A 312 17.87 -21.29 -5.79
C LEU A 312 16.97 -21.47 -7.02
N GLU A 313 17.07 -22.55 -7.78
CA GLU A 313 16.14 -22.87 -8.87
C GLU A 313 14.68 -23.01 -8.40
N GLN A 314 14.49 -23.35 -7.12
CA GLN A 314 13.16 -23.47 -6.55
C GLN A 314 12.60 -22.13 -6.03
N ALA A 315 13.44 -21.08 -6.00
CA ALA A 315 13.05 -19.79 -5.45
C ALA A 315 11.96 -19.13 -6.28
N LYS A 316 10.93 -18.66 -5.60
CA LYS A 316 9.79 -17.97 -6.19
C LYS A 316 9.57 -16.64 -5.48
N GLY A 317 9.17 -15.64 -6.24
CA GLY A 317 8.78 -14.35 -5.69
C GLY A 317 9.68 -13.19 -6.10
N TYR A 318 9.07 -12.01 -6.08
CA TYR A 318 9.72 -10.77 -6.49
C TYR A 318 10.82 -10.32 -5.51
N LEU A 319 10.60 -10.54 -4.22
CA LEU A 319 11.50 -10.11 -3.15
C LEU A 319 12.60 -11.16 -2.88
N THR A 320 13.34 -11.53 -3.92
CA THR A 320 14.49 -12.44 -3.81
C THR A 320 15.79 -11.63 -3.94
N THR A 321 16.66 -11.79 -2.95
CA THR A 321 18.04 -11.26 -2.94
C THR A 321 19.00 -12.43 -3.06
N VAL A 322 19.92 -12.38 -4.02
CA VAL A 322 20.97 -13.38 -4.21
C VAL A 322 22.32 -12.74 -3.90
N ILE A 323 23.15 -13.44 -3.12
CA ILE A 323 24.51 -13.02 -2.77
C ILE A 323 25.47 -14.06 -3.32
N VAL A 324 26.44 -13.60 -4.10
CA VAL A 324 27.59 -14.39 -4.58
C VAL A 324 28.84 -13.83 -3.93
N LYS A 325 29.47 -14.62 -3.09
CA LYS A 325 30.70 -14.25 -2.41
C LYS A 325 31.88 -15.01 -2.98
N GLU A 326 32.92 -14.29 -3.40
CA GLU A 326 34.14 -14.90 -3.94
C GLU A 326 35.15 -15.12 -2.83
N HIS A 327 35.82 -16.28 -2.88
CA HIS A 327 36.95 -16.61 -2.04
C HIS A 327 38.13 -16.94 -2.93
N VAL A 328 39.24 -16.25 -2.71
CA VAL A 328 40.51 -16.62 -3.34
C VAL A 328 41.05 -17.83 -2.60
N VAL A 329 41.11 -18.96 -3.29
CA VAL A 329 41.78 -20.16 -2.74
C VAL A 329 43.27 -19.86 -2.68
N GLN A 330 43.82 -19.72 -1.48
CA GLN A 330 45.26 -19.55 -1.22
C GLN A 330 46.06 -20.80 -1.57
#